data_52c00c11e72bab1d888cfd7af4815d0b
#
_entry.id   52c00c11e72bab1d888cfd7af4815d0b
#
_cell.length_a   1.000
_cell.length_b   1.000
_cell.length_c   1.000
_cell.angle_alpha   90.00
_cell.angle_beta   90.00
_cell.angle_gamma   90.00
#
_symmetry.space_group_name_H-M   'P 1'
#
loop_
_entity.id
_entity.type
_entity.pdbx_description
1 polymer ?
#
loop_
_entity_poly.entity_id
_entity_poly.type
_entity_poly.pdbx_seq_one_letter_code
_entity_poly.pdbx_strand_id
1 'polypeptide(L)'
;MHTILKPKALLIGDYIEAPYHPLGAVEERLREILETEWQVTATDDYDSLQYENISAYQLCISYADRWDHPITSSQTAGLISYVAGGGGLLALHNGISLQARPEAAQLIGARFTGHPAYQELDFRIENTTHAMMRDISPFTLEEEPYRFDIDDFSDQEVLLTYRHEERDWPAAWVRHYGLGRIAYLMPGHHLDSFMHAGYADLVRNGARWAGQSRNRSV
;
A
#
# COMPACT_ATOMS: atom_id res chain seq x y z
N MET A 1 25.68 -1.20 -24.25
CA MET A 1 24.30 -1.03 -23.70
C MET A 1 24.42 -0.98 -22.20
N HIS A 2 24.18 0.18 -21.56
CA HIS A 2 24.11 0.22 -20.12
C HIS A 2 22.75 -0.38 -19.69
N THR A 3 22.79 -1.55 -19.08
CA THR A 3 21.59 -2.11 -18.43
C THR A 3 21.26 -1.20 -17.26
N ILE A 4 20.20 -0.41 -17.38
CA ILE A 4 19.67 0.38 -16.27
C ILE A 4 19.14 -0.64 -15.25
N LEU A 5 19.77 -0.70 -14.07
CA LEU A 5 19.31 -1.57 -12.99
C LEU A 5 17.94 -1.06 -12.52
N LYS A 6 16.98 -1.95 -12.42
CA LYS A 6 15.66 -1.62 -11.86
C LYS A 6 15.80 -1.25 -10.38
N PRO A 7 15.03 -0.26 -9.89
CA PRO A 7 14.96 0.02 -8.47
C PRO A 7 14.40 -1.19 -7.71
N LYS A 8 14.78 -1.30 -6.44
CA LYS A 8 14.39 -2.42 -5.58
C LYS A 8 13.11 -2.11 -4.81
N ALA A 9 12.19 -3.06 -4.79
CA ALA A 9 10.99 -3.03 -3.96
C ALA A 9 11.01 -4.22 -2.98
N LEU A 10 10.72 -3.93 -1.71
CA LEU A 10 10.45 -4.92 -0.68
C LEU A 10 8.93 -5.17 -0.67
N LEU A 11 8.49 -6.40 -0.85
CA LEU A 11 7.10 -6.83 -0.65
C LEU A 11 7.05 -7.64 0.64
N ILE A 12 6.37 -7.12 1.66
CA ILE A 12 6.27 -7.76 2.97
C ILE A 12 4.84 -8.19 3.25
N GLY A 13 4.69 -9.42 3.74
CA GLY A 13 3.40 -10.01 4.11
C GLY A 13 3.62 -11.38 4.75
N ASP A 14 2.55 -12.01 5.19
CA ASP A 14 2.59 -13.25 5.94
C ASP A 14 2.23 -14.45 5.06
N TYR A 15 3.08 -15.49 5.04
CA TYR A 15 2.77 -16.77 4.34
C TYR A 15 2.03 -17.73 5.24
N ILE A 16 2.31 -17.67 6.53
CA ILE A 16 1.74 -18.51 7.58
C ILE A 16 1.09 -17.61 8.61
N GLU A 17 0.09 -18.11 9.33
CA GLU A 17 -0.65 -17.32 10.33
C GLU A 17 -1.36 -16.07 9.75
N ALA A 18 -1.71 -16.12 8.46
CA ALA A 18 -2.48 -15.11 7.76
C ALA A 18 -3.80 -15.73 7.28
N PRO A 19 -4.79 -15.94 8.16
CA PRO A 19 -5.98 -16.74 7.84
C PRO A 19 -6.84 -16.12 6.73
N TYR A 20 -6.73 -14.81 6.54
CA TYR A 20 -7.56 -14.08 5.57
C TYR A 20 -6.77 -13.63 4.35
N HIS A 21 -5.52 -13.20 4.53
CA HIS A 21 -4.74 -12.53 3.48
C HIS A 21 -3.31 -13.08 3.38
N PRO A 22 -3.14 -14.39 3.08
CA PRO A 22 -1.80 -14.95 2.92
C PRO A 22 -1.10 -14.36 1.68
N LEU A 23 0.13 -13.86 1.88
CA LEU A 23 0.91 -13.28 0.79
C LEU A 23 1.08 -14.25 -0.39
N GLY A 24 1.26 -15.55 -0.10
CA GLY A 24 1.41 -16.57 -1.14
C GLY A 24 0.25 -16.67 -2.12
N ALA A 25 -0.94 -16.22 -1.75
CA ALA A 25 -2.10 -16.21 -2.64
C ALA A 25 -2.01 -15.14 -3.75
N VAL A 26 -1.26 -14.07 -3.53
CA VAL A 26 -1.21 -12.90 -4.42
C VAL A 26 0.21 -12.52 -4.89
N GLU A 27 1.26 -13.12 -4.30
CA GLU A 27 2.65 -12.74 -4.55
C GLU A 27 3.02 -12.83 -6.03
N GLU A 28 2.73 -13.95 -6.69
CA GLU A 28 3.09 -14.14 -8.09
C GLU A 28 2.47 -13.03 -8.96
N ARG A 29 1.21 -12.73 -8.72
CA ARG A 29 0.50 -11.69 -9.47
C ARG A 29 1.03 -10.30 -9.18
N LEU A 30 1.35 -9.97 -7.93
CA LEU A 30 1.99 -8.70 -7.58
C LEU A 30 3.37 -8.55 -8.24
N ARG A 31 4.15 -9.63 -8.30
CA ARG A 31 5.42 -9.64 -9.03
C ARG A 31 5.21 -9.34 -10.52
N GLU A 32 4.28 -10.01 -11.19
CA GLU A 32 3.94 -9.76 -12.60
C GLU A 32 3.55 -8.30 -12.86
N ILE A 33 2.72 -7.70 -11.98
CA ILE A 33 2.31 -6.30 -12.09
C ILE A 33 3.52 -5.36 -12.01
N LEU A 34 4.50 -5.69 -11.19
CA LEU A 34 5.60 -4.80 -10.81
C LEU A 34 6.92 -5.06 -11.56
N GLU A 35 7.13 -6.28 -12.07
CA GLU A 35 8.42 -6.74 -12.61
C GLU A 35 8.97 -5.93 -13.79
N THR A 36 8.10 -5.24 -14.53
CA THR A 36 8.55 -4.38 -15.63
C THR A 36 9.41 -3.21 -15.15
N GLU A 37 9.16 -2.71 -13.94
CA GLU A 37 9.78 -1.51 -13.38
C GLU A 37 10.63 -1.77 -12.13
N TRP A 38 10.34 -2.83 -11.38
CA TRP A 38 10.92 -3.09 -10.08
C TRP A 38 11.62 -4.44 -9.99
N GLN A 39 12.69 -4.49 -9.21
CA GLN A 39 13.25 -5.74 -8.70
C GLN A 39 12.58 -6.03 -7.35
N VAL A 40 11.61 -6.96 -7.34
CA VAL A 40 10.80 -7.26 -6.16
C VAL A 40 11.44 -8.38 -5.33
N THR A 41 11.64 -8.11 -4.03
CA THR A 41 11.98 -9.10 -3.02
C THR A 41 10.77 -9.27 -2.10
N ALA A 42 10.17 -10.46 -2.07
CA ALA A 42 9.08 -10.79 -1.16
C ALA A 42 9.60 -11.57 0.05
N THR A 43 9.03 -11.28 1.24
CA THR A 43 9.45 -11.91 2.50
C THR A 43 8.37 -11.79 3.58
N ASP A 44 8.36 -12.72 4.53
CA ASP A 44 7.63 -12.64 5.81
C ASP A 44 8.58 -12.32 6.99
N ASP A 45 9.85 -12.08 6.70
CA ASP A 45 10.82 -11.61 7.70
C ASP A 45 10.66 -10.11 7.94
N TYR A 46 9.94 -9.74 9.00
CA TYR A 46 9.68 -8.36 9.39
C TYR A 46 10.91 -7.61 9.90
N ASP A 47 12.03 -8.28 10.18
CA ASP A 47 13.29 -7.61 10.45
C ASP A 47 13.81 -6.87 9.21
N SER A 48 13.30 -7.19 8.03
CA SER A 48 13.48 -6.39 6.82
C SER A 48 12.98 -4.96 6.94
N LEU A 49 12.09 -4.64 7.91
CA LEU A 49 11.63 -3.27 8.20
C LEU A 49 12.59 -2.49 9.09
N GLN A 50 13.60 -3.11 9.71
CA GLN A 50 14.64 -2.38 10.44
C GLN A 50 15.40 -1.47 9.47
N TYR A 51 15.78 -0.27 9.94
CA TYR A 51 16.30 0.80 9.06
C TYR A 51 17.49 0.36 8.20
N GLU A 52 18.42 -0.39 8.78
CA GLU A 52 19.60 -0.91 8.09
C GLU A 52 19.25 -1.84 6.90
N ASN A 53 18.12 -2.54 6.99
CA ASN A 53 17.68 -3.48 5.98
C ASN A 53 16.79 -2.78 4.95
N ILE A 54 15.75 -2.05 5.39
CA ILE A 54 14.77 -1.42 4.50
C ILE A 54 15.39 -0.30 3.66
N SER A 55 16.45 0.35 4.15
CA SER A 55 17.14 1.44 3.45
C SER A 55 17.77 1.04 2.11
N ALA A 56 17.92 -0.28 1.85
CA ALA A 56 18.40 -0.82 0.59
C ALA A 56 17.33 -0.78 -0.54
N TYR A 57 16.07 -0.47 -0.20
CA TYR A 57 14.94 -0.44 -1.12
C TYR A 57 14.47 0.99 -1.36
N GLN A 58 13.90 1.24 -2.54
CA GLN A 58 13.25 2.51 -2.89
C GLN A 58 11.76 2.50 -2.53
N LEU A 59 11.16 1.31 -2.46
CA LEU A 59 9.75 1.09 -2.18
C LEU A 59 9.58 -0.07 -1.21
N CYS A 60 8.76 0.13 -0.18
CA CYS A 60 8.20 -0.92 0.65
C CYS A 60 6.72 -1.10 0.29
N ILE A 61 6.33 -2.33 -0.03
CA ILE A 61 4.93 -2.70 -0.31
C ILE A 61 4.47 -3.58 0.84
N SER A 62 3.43 -3.16 1.55
CA SER A 62 2.85 -3.92 2.66
C SER A 62 1.57 -4.62 2.22
N TYR A 63 1.58 -5.94 2.32
CA TYR A 63 0.42 -6.83 2.29
C TYR A 63 0.38 -7.64 3.60
N ALA A 64 0.72 -6.97 4.71
CA ALA A 64 0.89 -7.57 6.03
C ALA A 64 -0.46 -7.94 6.65
N ASP A 65 -0.52 -9.07 7.36
CA ASP A 65 -1.68 -9.51 8.15
C ASP A 65 -1.32 -9.52 9.65
N ARG A 66 -1.12 -8.32 10.24
CA ARG A 66 -0.52 -8.11 11.57
C ARG A 66 -1.51 -7.55 12.61
N TRP A 67 -2.78 -7.92 12.51
CA TRP A 67 -3.82 -7.44 13.43
C TRP A 67 -3.54 -7.82 14.89
N ASP A 68 -3.21 -9.08 15.14
CA ASP A 68 -3.00 -9.65 16.48
C ASP A 68 -1.53 -9.72 16.90
N HIS A 69 -0.61 -9.63 15.95
CA HIS A 69 0.83 -9.73 16.15
C HIS A 69 1.56 -8.49 15.63
N PRO A 70 1.53 -7.36 16.37
CA PRO A 70 2.13 -6.11 15.92
C PRO A 70 3.63 -6.25 15.62
N ILE A 71 4.10 -5.52 14.64
CA ILE A 71 5.54 -5.37 14.41
C ILE A 71 6.22 -4.78 15.65
N THR A 72 7.49 -5.06 15.88
CA THR A 72 8.25 -4.58 17.03
C THR A 72 8.51 -3.07 16.97
N SER A 73 8.92 -2.49 18.10
CA SER A 73 9.27 -1.06 18.15
C SER A 73 10.44 -0.71 17.24
N SER A 74 11.43 -1.61 17.08
CA SER A 74 12.57 -1.36 16.18
C SER A 74 12.18 -1.43 14.72
N GLN A 75 11.31 -2.39 14.33
CA GLN A 75 10.74 -2.47 12.99
C GLN A 75 9.88 -1.24 12.66
N THR A 76 9.06 -0.79 13.62
CA THR A 76 8.25 0.43 13.50
C THR A 76 9.14 1.66 13.30
N ALA A 77 10.16 1.83 14.14
CA ALA A 77 11.10 2.94 14.05
C ALA A 77 11.88 2.93 12.73
N GLY A 78 12.27 1.74 12.27
CA GLY A 78 12.94 1.54 10.97
C GLY A 78 12.06 2.00 9.81
N LEU A 79 10.81 1.54 9.76
CA LEU A 79 9.84 1.92 8.72
C LEU A 79 9.57 3.43 8.71
N ILE A 80 9.33 4.03 9.88
CA ILE A 80 9.08 5.48 9.99
C ILE A 80 10.30 6.28 9.53
N SER A 81 11.49 5.91 10.00
CA SER A 81 12.75 6.59 9.62
C SER A 81 13.03 6.47 8.12
N TYR A 82 12.75 5.29 7.55
CA TYR A 82 12.89 5.05 6.12
C TYR A 82 11.98 5.96 5.29
N VAL A 83 10.67 6.03 5.64
CA VAL A 83 9.74 6.88 4.92
C VAL A 83 10.09 8.35 5.13
N ALA A 84 10.34 8.78 6.38
CA ALA A 84 10.73 10.17 6.67
C ALA A 84 11.99 10.59 5.91
N GLY A 85 12.92 9.67 5.68
CA GLY A 85 14.16 9.86 4.92
C GLY A 85 14.00 9.85 3.39
N GLY A 86 12.79 9.64 2.86
CA GLY A 86 12.50 9.68 1.42
C GLY A 86 12.16 8.33 0.79
N GLY A 87 12.01 7.27 1.58
CA GLY A 87 11.52 5.98 1.12
C GLY A 87 10.03 6.02 0.78
N GLY A 88 9.58 5.12 -0.10
CA GLY A 88 8.17 4.97 -0.47
C GLY A 88 7.48 3.85 0.29
N LEU A 89 6.22 4.07 0.68
CA LEU A 89 5.35 3.02 1.23
C LEU A 89 4.09 2.90 0.38
N LEU A 90 3.80 1.69 -0.11
CA LEU A 90 2.53 1.32 -0.70
C LEU A 90 1.88 0.25 0.17
N ALA A 91 0.79 0.59 0.86
CA ALA A 91 0.03 -0.39 1.63
C ALA A 91 -1.19 -0.84 0.81
N LEU A 92 -1.35 -2.15 0.66
CA LEU A 92 -2.42 -2.78 -0.10
C LEU A 92 -3.35 -3.49 0.88
N HIS A 93 -4.64 -3.22 0.80
CA HIS A 93 -5.70 -3.89 1.55
C HIS A 93 -5.35 -4.09 3.04
N ASN A 94 -5.12 -5.34 3.44
CA ASN A 94 -4.71 -5.71 4.80
C ASN A 94 -3.34 -5.16 5.21
N GLY A 95 -2.56 -4.58 4.31
CA GLY A 95 -1.34 -3.86 4.65
C GLY A 95 -1.54 -2.73 5.66
N ILE A 96 -2.81 -2.28 5.86
CA ILE A 96 -3.18 -1.37 6.94
C ILE A 96 -3.12 -2.01 8.33
N SER A 97 -3.04 -3.35 8.44
CA SER A 97 -2.91 -4.06 9.72
C SER A 97 -1.68 -3.65 10.53
N LEU A 98 -0.69 -3.04 9.89
CA LEU A 98 0.43 -2.39 10.59
C LEU A 98 -0.05 -1.36 11.62
N GLN A 99 -1.31 -0.89 11.53
CA GLN A 99 -1.97 -0.03 12.52
C GLN A 99 -2.08 -0.63 13.93
N ALA A 100 -1.85 -1.93 14.10
CA ALA A 100 -1.68 -2.53 15.42
C ALA A 100 -0.56 -1.82 16.21
N ARG A 101 0.33 -1.10 15.51
CA ARG A 101 1.19 -0.05 16.07
C ARG A 101 0.59 1.32 15.79
N PRO A 102 0.25 2.11 16.83
CA PRO A 102 -0.35 3.44 16.66
C PRO A 102 0.50 4.37 15.78
N GLU A 103 1.82 4.27 15.86
CA GLU A 103 2.75 5.06 15.06
C GLU A 103 2.64 4.72 13.57
N ALA A 104 2.38 3.45 13.23
CA ALA A 104 2.17 3.05 11.84
C ALA A 104 0.80 3.49 11.31
N ALA A 105 -0.24 3.53 12.17
CA ALA A 105 -1.53 4.14 11.81
C ALA A 105 -1.37 5.62 11.45
N GLN A 106 -0.62 6.37 12.28
CA GLN A 106 -0.30 7.78 12.00
C GLN A 106 0.53 7.93 10.73
N LEU A 107 1.47 7.01 10.47
CA LEU A 107 2.27 7.01 9.25
C LEU A 107 1.36 6.86 8.01
N ILE A 108 0.43 5.88 8.02
CA ILE A 108 -0.49 5.62 6.90
C ILE A 108 -1.56 6.73 6.78
N GLY A 109 -1.92 7.39 7.89
CA GLY A 109 -2.84 8.50 7.93
C GLY A 109 -4.30 8.10 8.14
N ALA A 110 -4.57 6.85 8.46
CA ALA A 110 -5.90 6.36 8.75
C ALA A 110 -5.86 5.13 9.65
N ARG A 111 -6.99 4.84 10.27
CA ARG A 111 -7.21 3.64 11.06
C ARG A 111 -8.42 2.88 10.50
N PHE A 112 -8.22 1.62 10.14
CA PHE A 112 -9.30 0.72 9.81
C PHE A 112 -10.17 0.44 11.05
N THR A 113 -11.50 0.51 10.89
CA THR A 113 -12.47 0.36 11.98
C THR A 113 -13.39 -0.83 11.82
N GLY A 114 -13.33 -1.52 10.67
CA GLY A 114 -14.16 -2.67 10.36
C GLY A 114 -14.68 -2.61 8.92
N HIS A 115 -15.44 -3.62 8.54
CA HIS A 115 -16.07 -3.69 7.22
C HIS A 115 -17.40 -4.46 7.28
N PRO A 116 -18.40 -4.11 6.47
CA PRO A 116 -19.54 -4.96 6.13
C PRO A 116 -19.11 -6.21 5.36
N ALA A 117 -20.09 -7.08 5.05
CA ALA A 117 -19.85 -8.28 4.27
C ALA A 117 -19.25 -7.96 2.88
N TYR A 118 -18.41 -8.87 2.40
CA TYR A 118 -17.85 -8.88 1.05
C TYR A 118 -18.96 -8.76 0.00
N GLN A 119 -18.80 -7.84 -0.94
CA GLN A 119 -19.81 -7.49 -1.94
C GLN A 119 -19.22 -6.72 -3.12
N GLU A 120 -20.02 -6.56 -4.17
CA GLU A 120 -19.69 -5.72 -5.30
C GLU A 120 -19.66 -4.23 -4.91
N LEU A 121 -18.57 -3.53 -5.26
CA LEU A 121 -18.36 -2.12 -5.01
C LEU A 121 -17.99 -1.37 -6.28
N ASP A 122 -18.64 -0.22 -6.48
CA ASP A 122 -18.34 0.72 -7.56
C ASP A 122 -17.30 1.75 -7.10
N PHE A 123 -16.10 1.69 -7.67
CA PHE A 123 -15.00 2.60 -7.36
C PHE A 123 -15.03 3.83 -8.27
N ARG A 124 -14.95 5.01 -7.65
CA ARG A 124 -15.00 6.33 -8.29
C ARG A 124 -13.72 7.09 -8.07
N ILE A 125 -13.30 7.85 -9.09
CA ILE A 125 -12.08 8.66 -9.03
C ILE A 125 -12.43 10.05 -8.53
N GLU A 126 -11.76 10.49 -7.46
CA GLU A 126 -11.94 11.83 -6.88
C GLU A 126 -11.00 12.87 -7.51
N ASN A 127 -9.79 12.49 -7.87
CA ASN A 127 -8.84 13.37 -8.56
C ASN A 127 -8.22 12.70 -9.79
N THR A 128 -8.70 13.06 -10.97
CA THR A 128 -8.22 12.56 -12.26
C THR A 128 -6.86 13.13 -12.67
N THR A 129 -6.39 14.19 -12.03
CA THR A 129 -5.13 14.86 -12.38
C THR A 129 -3.93 14.30 -11.63
N HIS A 130 -4.16 13.57 -10.54
CA HIS A 130 -3.09 12.97 -9.78
C HIS A 130 -2.37 11.89 -10.59
N ALA A 131 -1.03 11.80 -10.46
CA ALA A 131 -0.19 10.91 -11.26
C ALA A 131 -0.55 9.41 -11.11
N MET A 132 -1.06 9.01 -9.94
CA MET A 132 -1.53 7.63 -9.71
C MET A 132 -2.79 7.29 -10.52
N MET A 133 -3.60 8.29 -10.86
CA MET A 133 -4.87 8.09 -11.57
C MET A 133 -4.71 8.19 -13.10
N ARG A 134 -3.47 8.30 -13.58
CA ARG A 134 -3.21 8.31 -15.04
C ARG A 134 -3.70 7.02 -15.69
N ASP A 135 -4.54 7.17 -16.72
CA ASP A 135 -5.12 6.08 -17.50
C ASP A 135 -6.02 5.13 -16.67
N ILE A 136 -6.44 5.54 -15.46
CA ILE A 136 -7.40 4.81 -14.65
C ILE A 136 -8.80 5.33 -14.95
N SER A 137 -9.73 4.40 -15.17
CA SER A 137 -11.17 4.66 -15.27
C SER A 137 -11.88 4.11 -14.03
N PRO A 138 -13.08 4.61 -13.67
CA PRO A 138 -13.90 3.97 -12.67
C PRO A 138 -14.11 2.48 -12.97
N PHE A 139 -14.13 1.65 -11.94
CA PHE A 139 -14.24 0.19 -12.08
C PHE A 139 -15.07 -0.40 -10.95
N THR A 140 -15.53 -1.63 -11.15
CA THR A 140 -16.30 -2.41 -10.18
C THR A 140 -15.51 -3.65 -9.80
N LEU A 141 -15.47 -3.97 -8.50
CA LEU A 141 -14.88 -5.19 -7.94
C LEU A 141 -15.74 -5.72 -6.82
N GLU A 142 -15.71 -7.02 -6.61
CA GLU A 142 -16.15 -7.61 -5.35
C GLU A 142 -15.05 -7.46 -4.31
N GLU A 143 -15.36 -6.79 -3.18
CA GLU A 143 -14.41 -6.45 -2.14
C GLU A 143 -15.04 -6.38 -0.75
N GLU A 144 -14.20 -6.35 0.28
CA GLU A 144 -14.60 -5.96 1.62
C GLU A 144 -14.68 -4.42 1.71
N PRO A 145 -15.86 -3.85 2.02
CA PRO A 145 -16.01 -2.40 2.10
C PRO A 145 -15.37 -1.86 3.40
N TYR A 146 -14.05 -1.74 3.41
CA TYR A 146 -13.29 -1.22 4.56
C TYR A 146 -13.71 0.19 4.92
N ARG A 147 -13.94 0.41 6.22
CA ARG A 147 -14.24 1.71 6.82
C ARG A 147 -13.03 2.20 7.59
N PHE A 148 -12.83 3.50 7.56
CA PHE A 148 -11.66 4.12 8.16
C PHE A 148 -12.04 5.35 8.99
N ASP A 149 -11.33 5.51 10.11
CA ASP A 149 -11.16 6.80 10.76
C ASP A 149 -9.92 7.44 10.13
N ILE A 150 -10.17 8.50 9.38
CA ILE A 150 -9.12 9.30 8.75
C ILE A 150 -8.51 10.21 9.81
N ASP A 151 -7.19 10.33 9.84
CA ASP A 151 -6.51 11.28 10.71
C ASP A 151 -6.69 12.71 10.17
N ASP A 152 -7.55 13.49 10.81
CA ASP A 152 -7.89 14.87 10.43
C ASP A 152 -6.68 15.83 10.46
N PHE A 153 -5.60 15.46 11.17
CA PHE A 153 -4.35 16.21 11.20
C PHE A 153 -3.35 15.77 10.13
N SER A 154 -3.69 14.73 9.38
CA SER A 154 -2.85 14.27 8.28
C SER A 154 -3.22 14.98 6.98
N ASP A 155 -2.19 15.49 6.30
CA ASP A 155 -2.34 16.16 5.00
C ASP A 155 -2.39 15.08 3.90
N GLN A 156 -3.55 14.40 3.79
CA GLN A 156 -3.75 13.33 2.82
C GLN A 156 -4.79 13.70 1.76
N GLU A 157 -4.57 13.19 0.56
CA GLU A 157 -5.44 13.35 -0.59
C GLU A 157 -6.12 12.03 -0.92
N VAL A 158 -7.47 12.00 -0.87
CA VAL A 158 -8.28 10.86 -1.31
C VAL A 158 -8.35 10.85 -2.83
N LEU A 159 -7.99 9.73 -3.45
CA LEU A 159 -7.96 9.56 -4.89
C LEU A 159 -9.07 8.66 -5.42
N LEU A 160 -9.55 7.73 -4.60
CA LEU A 160 -10.58 6.77 -4.94
C LEU A 160 -11.56 6.65 -3.80
N THR A 161 -12.85 6.55 -4.13
CA THR A 161 -13.94 6.27 -3.18
C THR A 161 -14.78 5.11 -3.69
N TYR A 162 -15.57 4.52 -2.79
CA TYR A 162 -16.69 3.64 -3.13
C TYR A 162 -17.94 4.08 -2.38
N ARG A 163 -19.11 3.82 -2.99
CA ARG A 163 -20.38 4.15 -2.34
C ARG A 163 -20.96 2.94 -1.63
N HIS A 164 -21.30 3.14 -0.34
CA HIS A 164 -21.96 2.14 0.46
C HIS A 164 -22.88 2.80 1.51
N GLU A 165 -24.12 2.30 1.65
CA GLU A 165 -25.12 2.84 2.61
C GLU A 165 -25.31 4.36 2.47
N GLU A 166 -25.47 4.85 1.24
CA GLU A 166 -25.66 6.28 0.89
C GLU A 166 -24.50 7.21 1.25
N ARG A 167 -23.36 6.65 1.65
CA ARG A 167 -22.14 7.40 1.98
C ARG A 167 -20.99 7.00 1.05
N ASP A 168 -20.16 7.97 0.70
CA ASP A 168 -18.90 7.75 -0.01
C ASP A 168 -17.79 7.49 1.01
N TRP A 169 -17.07 6.39 0.82
CA TRP A 169 -15.98 5.94 1.69
C TRP A 169 -14.66 6.01 0.95
N PRO A 170 -13.57 6.45 1.59
CA PRO A 170 -12.25 6.41 0.98
C PRO A 170 -11.83 4.98 0.63
N ALA A 171 -11.28 4.79 -0.58
CA ALA A 171 -10.74 3.52 -1.05
C ALA A 171 -9.29 3.60 -1.50
N ALA A 172 -8.78 4.79 -1.76
CA ALA A 172 -7.36 5.04 -1.94
C ALA A 172 -7.02 6.46 -1.54
N TRP A 173 -5.85 6.64 -0.94
CA TRP A 173 -5.30 7.95 -0.62
C TRP A 173 -3.78 7.97 -0.71
N VAL A 174 -3.26 9.17 -0.79
CA VAL A 174 -1.84 9.46 -0.79
C VAL A 174 -1.50 10.54 0.23
N ARG A 175 -0.28 10.52 0.73
CA ARG A 175 0.26 11.60 1.55
C ARG A 175 1.77 11.65 1.46
N HIS A 176 2.32 12.79 1.85
CA HIS A 176 3.73 12.94 2.13
C HIS A 176 4.00 12.77 3.63
N TYR A 177 5.14 12.13 3.96
CA TYR A 177 5.62 12.05 5.33
C TYR A 177 7.13 12.29 5.34
N GLY A 178 7.56 13.42 5.90
CA GLY A 178 8.93 13.87 5.75
C GLY A 178 9.30 14.07 4.27
N LEU A 179 10.32 13.37 3.80
CA LEU A 179 10.74 13.38 2.39
C LEU A 179 10.09 12.25 1.58
N GLY A 180 9.44 11.29 2.23
CA GLY A 180 8.84 10.13 1.59
C GLY A 180 7.39 10.30 1.18
N ARG A 181 6.87 9.25 0.55
CA ARG A 181 5.51 9.18 0.01
C ARG A 181 4.83 7.92 0.45
N ILE A 182 3.56 8.02 0.76
CA ILE A 182 2.73 6.91 1.19
C ILE A 182 1.51 6.86 0.30
N ALA A 183 1.20 5.69 -0.21
CA ALA A 183 -0.05 5.38 -0.88
C ALA A 183 -0.73 4.21 -0.17
N TYR A 184 -2.04 4.29 -0.01
CA TYR A 184 -2.88 3.20 0.43
C TYR A 184 -3.91 2.87 -0.64
N LEU A 185 -4.12 1.59 -0.92
CA LEU A 185 -5.16 1.07 -1.81
C LEU A 185 -6.00 0.05 -1.06
N MET A 186 -7.30 0.33 -0.89
CA MET A 186 -8.23 -0.51 -0.15
C MET A 186 -8.54 -1.84 -0.85
N PRO A 187 -8.75 -1.93 -2.19
CA PRO A 187 -8.97 -3.21 -2.83
C PRO A 187 -7.77 -4.15 -2.66
N GLY A 188 -8.02 -5.46 -2.72
CA GLY A 188 -6.96 -6.46 -2.66
C GLY A 188 -7.23 -7.66 -1.76
N HIS A 189 -8.48 -7.92 -1.40
CA HIS A 189 -8.87 -9.01 -0.52
C HIS A 189 -8.51 -10.38 -1.11
N HIS A 190 -8.71 -10.56 -2.41
CA HIS A 190 -8.42 -11.80 -3.12
C HIS A 190 -7.54 -11.57 -4.35
N LEU A 191 -7.03 -12.67 -4.93
CA LEU A 191 -6.30 -12.65 -6.19
C LEU A 191 -7.10 -11.96 -7.31
N ASP A 192 -8.41 -12.15 -7.34
CA ASP A 192 -9.32 -11.61 -8.36
C ASP A 192 -9.25 -10.09 -8.44
N SER A 193 -9.06 -9.39 -7.32
CA SER A 193 -8.85 -7.94 -7.31
C SER A 193 -7.65 -7.56 -8.17
N PHE A 194 -6.54 -8.27 -8.02
CA PHE A 194 -5.30 -8.02 -8.76
C PHE A 194 -5.36 -8.50 -10.22
N MET A 195 -6.32 -9.36 -10.56
CA MET A 195 -6.57 -9.78 -11.94
C MET A 195 -7.32 -8.71 -12.74
N HIS A 196 -8.02 -7.79 -12.08
CA HIS A 196 -8.69 -6.68 -12.75
C HIS A 196 -7.67 -5.70 -13.33
N ALA A 197 -7.70 -5.49 -14.66
CA ALA A 197 -6.67 -4.72 -15.37
C ALA A 197 -6.51 -3.28 -14.83
N GLY A 198 -7.63 -2.56 -14.63
CA GLY A 198 -7.61 -1.18 -14.12
C GLY A 198 -7.04 -1.10 -12.69
N TYR A 199 -7.33 -2.09 -11.83
CA TYR A 199 -6.75 -2.13 -10.49
C TYR A 199 -5.26 -2.50 -10.53
N ALA A 200 -4.85 -3.44 -11.38
CA ALA A 200 -3.43 -3.77 -11.57
C ALA A 200 -2.63 -2.54 -12.05
N ASP A 201 -3.21 -1.72 -12.94
CA ASP A 201 -2.60 -0.47 -13.37
C ASP A 201 -2.53 0.56 -12.23
N LEU A 202 -3.55 0.63 -11.37
CA LEU A 202 -3.53 1.49 -10.18
C LEU A 202 -2.44 1.06 -9.18
N VAL A 203 -2.25 -0.24 -8.94
CA VAL A 203 -1.16 -0.78 -8.12
C VAL A 203 0.20 -0.38 -8.71
N ARG A 204 0.38 -0.53 -10.03
CA ARG A 204 1.61 -0.12 -10.73
C ARG A 204 1.87 1.38 -10.61
N ASN A 205 0.84 2.19 -10.81
CA ASN A 205 0.93 3.64 -10.66
C ASN A 205 1.25 4.04 -9.21
N GLY A 206 0.64 3.37 -8.22
CA GLY A 206 0.92 3.55 -6.80
C GLY A 206 2.36 3.25 -6.44
N ALA A 207 2.87 2.11 -6.91
CA ALA A 207 4.27 1.73 -6.72
C ALA A 207 5.22 2.75 -7.35
N ARG A 208 4.93 3.19 -8.57
CA ARG A 208 5.72 4.22 -9.27
C ARG A 208 5.71 5.55 -8.51
N TRP A 209 4.55 6.02 -8.07
CA TRP A 209 4.42 7.30 -7.39
C TRP A 209 5.08 7.27 -6.01
N ALA A 210 4.83 6.24 -5.20
CA ALA A 210 5.41 6.11 -3.87
C ALA A 210 6.94 5.95 -3.93
N GLY A 211 7.44 5.13 -4.86
CA GLY A 211 8.87 4.86 -5.00
C GLY A 211 9.70 5.96 -5.65
N GLN A 212 9.06 7.03 -6.15
CA GLN A 212 9.80 8.21 -6.64
C GLN A 212 10.34 9.00 -5.45
N SER A 213 11.60 8.77 -5.08
CA SER A 213 12.26 9.65 -4.10
C SER A 213 12.28 11.09 -4.63
N ARG A 214 11.97 12.07 -3.77
CA ARG A 214 12.41 13.43 -4.03
C ARG A 214 13.93 13.36 -4.12
N ASN A 215 14.50 13.82 -5.25
CA ASN A 215 15.95 13.81 -5.48
C ASN A 215 16.69 14.11 -4.19
N ARG A 216 17.49 13.15 -3.73
CA ARG A 216 18.56 13.43 -2.77
C ARG A 216 19.57 14.30 -3.53
N SER A 217 19.31 15.61 -3.59
CA SER A 217 20.37 16.56 -3.92
C SER A 217 21.33 16.51 -2.74
N VAL A 218 22.43 15.81 -2.92
CA VAL A 218 23.59 15.84 -2.02
C VAL A 218 24.32 17.16 -2.22
#